data_2de2ee5eaf48ad97a877e0562e962844
#
_entry.id   2de2ee5eaf48ad97a877e0562e962844
#
_cell.length_a   1.000
_cell.length_b   1.000
_cell.length_c   1.000
_cell.angle_alpha   90.00
_cell.angle_beta   90.00
_cell.angle_gamma   90.00
#
_symmetry.space_group_name_H-M   'P 1'
#
loop_
_entity.id
_entity.type
_entity.pdbx_description
1 polymer ?
#
loop_
_entity_poly.entity_id
_entity_poly.type
_entity_poly.pdbx_seq_one_letter_code
_entity_poly.pdbx_strand_id
1 'polypeptide(L)'
;MRQGTPFNTTRLLTSLLALMATMNIEAQSAPELPRLVVNILIDQLRTDYMESFAPLYTESGLKRLMKDAKYYADVQQPFRGADRASAAACLSTGAIPYDNGIPSMSWLSRQNLQPVYCVDDPTFAGQETTEKSSPRHLLTTTLADELSMATGGRSVIYSICPERDMAILLAGHVGNGALWINDLTGAWCGTSYYGEYPYWAKVYERESPLAQRISKLSWTPVYDGALQSFHYYQSASDAKGRDFNHTFTGDRRYLQLKASALVNEEVALFVDRCLSMSGIGGDALPDLLNIGLYAGNYGHQSVFRSPSELQDTYVRLDRALSHIFSSVEQVVGREHVLYVVSSTGYADSDADDIDFSGNHIPSGNFSMQRASMLLNMYLTVLYGKAQFVEGTFNQQIYLNHKLIEQKQLNLNDVLARAEEFLSQMDGVRDVFTSQRLALGAWVKGLDRVRSGWNSSRSGDIIVDVNPGWRIISEQNTEYVNQGEPYISYPLFFMGTDVSSERIATPISTAVVAPTLARCLRIRAPNGSREMPLVLK
;
A
#
# COMPACT_ATOMS: atom_id res chain seq x y z
N MET A 1 -83.73 19.24 34.38
CA MET A 1 -83.43 19.62 33.00
C MET A 1 -81.98 20.11 32.92
N ARG A 2 -81.02 19.33 32.46
CA ARG A 2 -79.65 19.76 32.21
C ARG A 2 -79.43 19.74 30.69
N GLN A 3 -79.22 20.93 30.13
CA GLN A 3 -78.91 21.10 28.71
C GLN A 3 -77.48 20.68 28.47
N GLY A 4 -77.27 19.71 27.57
CA GLY A 4 -75.95 19.32 27.07
C GLY A 4 -75.50 20.24 25.93
N THR A 5 -74.33 20.80 26.08
CA THR A 5 -73.69 21.61 25.05
C THR A 5 -73.20 20.70 23.91
N PRO A 6 -73.40 21.02 22.62
CA PRO A 6 -72.92 20.22 21.51
C PRO A 6 -71.38 20.32 21.35
N PHE A 7 -70.71 19.18 21.33
CA PHE A 7 -69.32 19.07 21.05
C PHE A 7 -69.06 19.47 19.60
N ASN A 8 -68.23 20.47 19.39
CA ASN A 8 -67.96 21.05 18.05
C ASN A 8 -66.90 20.24 17.32
N THR A 9 -67.30 19.16 16.63
CA THR A 9 -66.48 18.23 15.89
C THR A 9 -65.70 18.87 14.70
N THR A 10 -66.17 20.02 14.22
CA THR A 10 -65.58 20.79 13.13
C THR A 10 -64.25 21.44 13.54
N ARG A 11 -64.09 21.84 14.81
CA ARG A 11 -62.81 22.42 15.30
C ARG A 11 -61.72 21.35 15.52
N LEU A 12 -62.09 20.12 15.80
CA LEU A 12 -61.13 19.02 15.94
C LEU A 12 -60.57 18.58 14.58
N LEU A 13 -61.41 18.57 13.54
CA LEU A 13 -60.96 18.20 12.15
C LEU A 13 -60.05 19.28 11.56
N THR A 14 -60.30 20.55 11.78
CA THR A 14 -59.43 21.63 11.29
C THR A 14 -58.08 21.67 12.01
N SER A 15 -58.01 21.36 13.30
CA SER A 15 -56.74 21.24 14.03
C SER A 15 -55.92 20.01 13.62
N LEU A 16 -56.57 18.90 13.27
CA LEU A 16 -55.85 17.71 12.76
C LEU A 16 -55.32 17.92 11.37
N LEU A 17 -56.04 18.61 10.47
CA LEU A 17 -55.57 18.99 9.14
C LEU A 17 -54.44 20.02 9.20
N ALA A 18 -54.46 20.97 10.11
CA ALA A 18 -53.39 21.93 10.30
C ALA A 18 -52.12 21.27 10.88
N LEU A 19 -52.25 20.25 11.73
CA LEU A 19 -51.10 19.48 12.23
C LEU A 19 -50.47 18.58 11.16
N MET A 20 -51.25 18.07 10.21
CA MET A 20 -50.72 17.30 9.08
C MET A 20 -50.05 18.21 8.01
N ALA A 21 -50.44 19.47 7.90
CA ALA A 21 -49.82 20.40 6.96
C ALA A 21 -48.46 20.97 7.44
N THR A 22 -48.15 20.85 8.73
CA THR A 22 -46.84 21.30 9.28
C THR A 22 -45.79 20.21 9.41
N MET A 23 -46.12 18.95 9.12
CA MET A 23 -45.16 17.89 8.97
C MET A 23 -44.70 17.79 7.49
N ASN A 24 -44.20 18.87 6.93
CA ASN A 24 -43.18 18.73 5.89
C ASN A 24 -41.92 18.20 6.58
N ILE A 25 -41.90 16.92 6.88
CA ILE A 25 -40.66 16.18 7.01
C ILE A 25 -40.06 16.30 5.58
N GLU A 26 -39.17 17.26 5.40
CA GLU A 26 -38.18 17.13 4.34
C GLU A 26 -37.54 15.75 4.59
N ALA A 27 -38.00 14.76 3.86
CA ALA A 27 -37.28 13.53 3.75
C ALA A 27 -35.91 13.97 3.19
N GLN A 28 -34.92 14.16 4.06
CA GLN A 28 -33.55 14.32 3.63
C GLN A 28 -33.31 13.12 2.70
N SER A 29 -33.31 13.39 1.40
CA SER A 29 -32.96 12.38 0.43
C SER A 29 -31.63 11.80 0.89
N ALA A 30 -31.59 10.49 1.06
CA ALA A 30 -30.33 9.85 1.44
C ALA A 30 -29.25 10.34 0.47
N PRO A 31 -28.07 10.74 0.95
CA PRO A 31 -27.00 11.25 0.08
C PRO A 31 -26.82 10.31 -1.10
N GLU A 32 -26.67 10.86 -2.31
CA GLU A 32 -26.46 10.08 -3.51
C GLU A 32 -25.13 9.32 -3.40
N LEU A 33 -25.11 8.06 -3.81
CA LEU A 33 -23.86 7.29 -3.83
C LEU A 33 -22.93 7.83 -4.91
N PRO A 34 -21.60 7.82 -4.68
CA PRO A 34 -20.66 8.15 -5.74
C PRO A 34 -20.81 7.14 -6.89
N ARG A 35 -20.79 7.60 -8.13
CA ARG A 35 -20.75 6.72 -9.32
C ARG A 35 -19.38 6.09 -9.50
N LEU A 36 -18.33 6.80 -9.05
CA LEU A 36 -16.97 6.32 -9.12
C LEU A 36 -16.22 6.58 -7.82
N VAL A 37 -15.63 5.53 -7.26
CA VAL A 37 -14.58 5.65 -6.24
C VAL A 37 -13.23 5.55 -6.94
N VAL A 38 -12.39 6.59 -6.81
CA VAL A 38 -11.02 6.60 -7.29
C VAL A 38 -10.10 6.43 -6.09
N ASN A 39 -9.54 5.24 -5.96
CA ASN A 39 -8.63 4.86 -4.88
C ASN A 39 -7.19 4.92 -5.39
N ILE A 40 -6.44 5.93 -4.97
CA ILE A 40 -5.06 6.18 -5.39
C ILE A 40 -4.12 5.77 -4.26
N LEU A 41 -3.34 4.72 -4.48
CA LEU A 41 -2.28 4.27 -3.57
C LEU A 41 -0.93 4.74 -4.11
N ILE A 42 -0.27 5.62 -3.39
CA ILE A 42 1.01 6.19 -3.79
C ILE A 42 2.13 5.50 -3.00
N ASP A 43 2.98 4.79 -3.72
CA ASP A 43 4.11 4.10 -3.10
C ASP A 43 5.11 5.10 -2.52
N GLN A 44 5.42 4.95 -1.22
CA GLN A 44 6.38 5.73 -0.46
C GLN A 44 6.05 7.25 -0.31
N LEU A 45 4.79 7.67 -0.45
CA LEU A 45 4.39 9.06 -0.21
C LEU A 45 4.54 9.41 1.27
N ARG A 46 5.31 10.44 1.59
CA ARG A 46 5.58 10.92 2.96
C ARG A 46 4.93 12.27 3.22
N THR A 47 4.37 12.47 4.40
CA THR A 47 3.75 13.72 4.82
C THR A 47 4.76 14.88 4.87
N ASP A 48 5.93 14.64 5.46
CA ASP A 48 6.96 15.66 5.66
C ASP A 48 7.49 16.23 4.31
N TYR A 49 7.78 15.38 3.33
CA TYR A 49 8.18 15.82 2.00
C TYR A 49 7.04 16.51 1.26
N MET A 50 5.83 15.93 1.31
CA MET A 50 4.67 16.51 0.67
C MET A 50 4.37 17.92 1.18
N GLU A 51 4.40 18.16 2.48
CA GLU A 51 4.19 19.49 3.06
C GLU A 51 5.37 20.44 2.78
N SER A 52 6.59 19.95 2.81
CA SER A 52 7.78 20.76 2.53
C SER A 52 7.84 21.29 1.10
N PHE A 53 7.45 20.47 0.13
CA PHE A 53 7.45 20.86 -1.29
C PHE A 53 6.18 21.58 -1.74
N ALA A 54 5.22 21.83 -0.85
CA ALA A 54 3.94 22.48 -1.16
C ALA A 54 4.04 23.80 -1.95
N PRO A 55 5.04 24.68 -1.73
CA PRO A 55 5.19 25.89 -2.52
C PRO A 55 5.37 25.66 -4.02
N LEU A 56 5.83 24.47 -4.44
CA LEU A 56 6.10 24.12 -5.83
C LEU A 56 4.91 23.52 -6.57
N TYR A 57 3.82 23.18 -5.86
CA TYR A 57 2.68 22.49 -6.45
C TYR A 57 1.72 23.43 -7.17
N THR A 58 0.98 22.84 -8.10
CA THR A 58 -0.17 23.47 -8.76
C THR A 58 -1.37 23.57 -7.80
N GLU A 59 -2.33 24.41 -8.12
CA GLU A 59 -3.55 24.55 -7.30
C GLU A 59 -4.52 23.35 -7.44
N SER A 60 -4.34 22.48 -8.43
CA SER A 60 -5.29 21.41 -8.80
C SER A 60 -4.82 19.99 -8.42
N GLY A 61 -3.58 19.82 -7.98
CA GLY A 61 -3.01 18.54 -7.53
C GLY A 61 -2.98 18.36 -6.02
N LEU A 62 -1.78 18.23 -5.45
CA LEU A 62 -1.58 18.01 -4.01
C LEU A 62 -2.08 19.19 -3.15
N LYS A 63 -1.94 20.45 -3.63
CA LYS A 63 -2.52 21.59 -2.91
C LYS A 63 -4.03 21.50 -2.81
N ARG A 64 -4.73 21.04 -3.86
CA ARG A 64 -6.16 20.80 -3.82
C ARG A 64 -6.52 19.77 -2.76
N LEU A 65 -5.79 18.65 -2.68
CA LEU A 65 -5.99 17.65 -1.64
C LEU A 65 -5.80 18.22 -0.24
N MET A 66 -4.72 18.97 0.00
CA MET A 66 -4.46 19.59 1.30
C MET A 66 -5.52 20.61 1.71
N LYS A 67 -6.19 21.26 0.75
CA LYS A 67 -7.18 22.30 0.98
C LYS A 67 -8.62 21.78 1.05
N ASP A 68 -9.01 20.91 0.10
CA ASP A 68 -10.40 20.53 -0.12
C ASP A 68 -10.76 19.16 0.47
N ALA A 69 -9.78 18.36 0.88
CA ALA A 69 -10.00 17.02 1.40
C ALA A 69 -10.09 16.98 2.94
N LYS A 70 -10.65 15.91 3.48
CA LYS A 70 -10.40 15.48 4.84
C LYS A 70 -9.03 14.80 4.88
N TYR A 71 -8.07 15.50 5.44
CA TYR A 71 -6.66 15.16 5.41
C TYR A 71 -6.17 14.67 6.78
N TYR A 72 -5.82 13.40 6.84
CA TYR A 72 -5.15 12.78 7.99
C TYR A 72 -3.64 12.82 7.71
N ALA A 73 -2.91 13.59 8.54
CA ALA A 73 -1.48 13.87 8.30
C ALA A 73 -0.56 12.80 8.90
N ASP A 74 -1.06 11.96 9.80
CA ASP A 74 -0.31 10.92 10.49
C ASP A 74 -1.03 9.57 10.40
N VAL A 75 -0.74 8.84 9.35
CA VAL A 75 -1.28 7.49 9.12
C VAL A 75 -0.15 6.48 9.21
N GLN A 76 -0.39 5.38 9.87
CA GLN A 76 0.63 4.36 10.10
C GLN A 76 0.11 2.98 9.70
N GLN A 77 1.01 2.11 9.26
CA GLN A 77 0.69 0.69 9.14
C GLN A 77 0.51 0.08 10.53
N PRO A 78 -0.53 -0.72 10.76
CA PRO A 78 -0.78 -1.35 12.05
C PRO A 78 0.16 -2.54 12.34
N PHE A 79 1.15 -2.78 11.49
CA PHE A 79 2.11 -3.86 11.60
C PHE A 79 3.53 -3.37 11.27
N ARG A 80 4.51 -4.17 11.65
CA ARG A 80 5.93 -3.90 11.39
C ARG A 80 6.41 -4.62 10.13
N GLY A 81 7.43 -4.05 9.46
CA GLY A 81 8.02 -4.62 8.26
C GLY A 81 7.13 -4.48 7.03
N ALA A 82 6.36 -3.38 6.95
CA ALA A 82 5.52 -3.10 5.80
C ALA A 82 6.37 -2.95 4.52
N ASP A 83 5.84 -3.51 3.45
CA ASP A 83 6.29 -3.32 2.09
C ASP A 83 5.08 -3.00 1.19
N ARG A 84 5.32 -2.80 -0.10
CA ARG A 84 4.27 -2.43 -1.06
C ARG A 84 3.12 -3.43 -1.09
N ALA A 85 3.42 -4.74 -1.09
CA ALA A 85 2.40 -5.78 -1.17
C ALA A 85 1.55 -5.86 0.11
N SER A 86 2.20 -5.93 1.28
CA SER A 86 1.50 -6.00 2.56
C SER A 86 0.68 -4.73 2.83
N ALA A 87 1.16 -3.56 2.40
CA ALA A 87 0.44 -2.30 2.48
C ALA A 87 -0.80 -2.28 1.56
N ALA A 88 -0.65 -2.68 0.29
CA ALA A 88 -1.77 -2.77 -0.65
C ALA A 88 -2.84 -3.75 -0.18
N ALA A 89 -2.43 -4.92 0.35
CA ALA A 89 -3.34 -5.90 0.93
C ALA A 89 -4.07 -5.34 2.17
N CYS A 90 -3.36 -4.65 3.07
CA CYS A 90 -3.97 -4.03 4.24
C CYS A 90 -5.00 -2.97 3.85
N LEU A 91 -4.67 -2.10 2.90
CA LEU A 91 -5.55 -1.04 2.43
C LEU A 91 -6.81 -1.58 1.75
N SER A 92 -6.68 -2.59 0.89
CA SER A 92 -7.82 -3.15 0.13
C SER A 92 -8.75 -4.00 0.98
N THR A 93 -8.23 -4.66 2.02
CA THR A 93 -8.99 -5.57 2.89
C THR A 93 -9.41 -4.97 4.23
N GLY A 94 -8.75 -3.90 4.69
CA GLY A 94 -8.87 -3.43 6.07
C GLY A 94 -8.36 -4.42 7.11
N ALA A 95 -7.55 -5.41 6.71
CA ALA A 95 -7.04 -6.48 7.54
C ALA A 95 -5.51 -6.49 7.55
N ILE A 96 -4.93 -6.88 8.68
CA ILE A 96 -3.48 -7.01 8.85
C ILE A 96 -2.94 -8.30 8.21
N PRO A 97 -1.63 -8.39 7.91
CA PRO A 97 -0.99 -9.58 7.34
C PRO A 97 -1.26 -10.89 8.06
N TYR A 98 -1.40 -10.84 9.38
CA TYR A 98 -1.81 -12.00 10.18
C TYR A 98 -3.13 -12.63 9.70
N ASP A 99 -4.11 -11.79 9.33
CA ASP A 99 -5.44 -12.22 8.88
C ASP A 99 -5.54 -12.33 7.35
N ASN A 100 -5.03 -11.33 6.60
CA ASN A 100 -5.15 -11.29 5.14
C ASN A 100 -4.15 -12.20 4.40
N GLY A 101 -3.13 -12.69 5.10
CA GLY A 101 -2.18 -13.66 4.58
C GLY A 101 -1.02 -13.09 3.76
N ILE A 102 -0.88 -11.78 3.57
CA ILE A 102 0.20 -11.16 2.79
C ILE A 102 1.22 -10.49 3.73
N PRO A 103 2.21 -11.23 4.26
CA PRO A 103 3.19 -10.66 5.20
C PRO A 103 4.25 -9.79 4.51
N SER A 104 4.50 -10.02 3.22
CA SER A 104 5.48 -9.28 2.40
C SER A 104 5.30 -9.59 0.92
N MET A 105 6.07 -8.90 0.05
CA MET A 105 6.09 -9.19 -1.40
C MET A 105 6.48 -10.63 -1.71
N SER A 106 7.32 -11.24 -0.89
CA SER A 106 7.75 -12.63 -1.06
C SER A 106 8.05 -13.30 0.28
N TRP A 107 7.95 -14.62 0.32
CA TRP A 107 8.32 -15.48 1.45
C TRP A 107 8.84 -16.83 0.95
N LEU A 108 9.47 -17.62 1.82
CA LEU A 108 9.84 -18.99 1.48
C LEU A 108 8.63 -19.94 1.63
N SER A 109 8.38 -20.74 0.60
CA SER A 109 7.48 -21.87 0.69
C SER A 109 8.03 -22.93 1.64
N ARG A 110 7.28 -23.30 2.68
CA ARG A 110 7.68 -24.37 3.60
C ARG A 110 7.70 -25.77 2.96
N GLN A 111 7.15 -25.92 1.74
CA GLN A 111 7.14 -27.21 1.04
C GLN A 111 8.45 -27.50 0.32
N ASN A 112 9.04 -26.49 -0.31
CA ASN A 112 10.20 -26.64 -1.19
C ASN A 112 11.31 -25.61 -0.96
N LEU A 113 11.15 -24.72 0.01
CA LEU A 113 12.10 -23.64 0.36
C LEU A 113 12.46 -22.71 -0.81
N GLN A 114 11.53 -22.59 -1.76
CA GLN A 114 11.68 -21.64 -2.85
C GLN A 114 10.95 -20.34 -2.53
N PRO A 115 11.47 -19.19 -2.96
CA PRO A 115 10.75 -17.94 -2.86
C PRO A 115 9.43 -18.00 -3.63
N VAL A 116 8.37 -17.52 -3.00
CA VAL A 116 7.04 -17.35 -3.59
C VAL A 116 6.72 -15.87 -3.57
N TYR A 117 6.47 -15.30 -4.73
CA TYR A 117 5.97 -13.93 -4.82
C TYR A 117 4.48 -13.88 -4.48
N CYS A 118 4.04 -12.85 -3.78
CA CYS A 118 2.72 -12.78 -3.14
C CYS A 118 1.51 -12.94 -4.08
N VAL A 119 1.69 -12.74 -5.36
CA VAL A 119 0.65 -12.88 -6.38
C VAL A 119 0.97 -13.94 -7.45
N ASP A 120 2.02 -14.76 -7.25
CA ASP A 120 2.32 -15.85 -8.18
C ASP A 120 1.24 -16.93 -8.14
N ASP A 121 0.76 -17.31 -9.33
CA ASP A 121 -0.15 -18.41 -9.51
C ASP A 121 0.07 -19.10 -10.86
N PRO A 122 0.66 -20.30 -10.88
CA PRO A 122 0.94 -21.02 -12.12
C PRO A 122 -0.31 -21.46 -12.90
N THR A 123 -1.50 -21.34 -12.31
CA THR A 123 -2.77 -21.76 -12.91
C THR A 123 -3.24 -20.84 -14.04
N PHE A 124 -2.98 -19.54 -13.92
CA PHE A 124 -3.46 -18.53 -14.86
C PHE A 124 -2.34 -18.01 -15.76
N ALA A 125 -2.63 -17.88 -17.05
CA ALA A 125 -1.67 -17.36 -18.02
C ALA A 125 -1.52 -15.84 -17.89
N GLY A 126 -0.31 -15.34 -18.10
CA GLY A 126 -0.08 -13.91 -18.30
C GLY A 126 -0.69 -13.43 -19.63
N GLN A 127 -1.04 -12.15 -19.66
CA GLN A 127 -1.51 -11.44 -20.85
C GLN A 127 -0.48 -10.34 -21.14
N GLU A 128 0.14 -10.35 -22.31
CA GLU A 128 1.31 -9.52 -22.68
C GLU A 128 2.54 -9.72 -21.76
N THR A 129 2.56 -10.82 -21.01
CA THR A 129 3.64 -11.20 -20.09
C THR A 129 3.74 -12.71 -19.94
N THR A 130 4.90 -13.21 -19.53
CA THR A 130 5.09 -14.62 -19.12
C THR A 130 4.78 -14.86 -17.64
N GLU A 131 4.59 -13.80 -16.86
CA GLU A 131 4.26 -13.88 -15.44
C GLU A 131 2.86 -14.41 -15.23
N LYS A 132 2.73 -15.39 -14.34
CA LYS A 132 1.48 -16.06 -14.02
C LYS A 132 1.00 -15.59 -12.65
N SER A 133 -0.19 -15.04 -12.58
CA SER A 133 -0.60 -14.29 -11.38
C SER A 133 -2.08 -14.38 -11.09
N SER A 134 -2.41 -14.37 -9.80
CA SER A 134 -3.76 -14.20 -9.26
C SER A 134 -3.72 -13.72 -7.80
N PRO A 135 -4.84 -13.30 -7.20
CA PRO A 135 -4.91 -12.96 -5.77
C PRO A 135 -5.00 -14.19 -4.84
N ARG A 136 -4.68 -15.41 -5.29
CA ARG A 136 -4.89 -16.67 -4.55
C ARG A 136 -4.32 -16.68 -3.11
N HIS A 137 -3.30 -15.87 -2.88
CA HIS A 137 -2.65 -15.79 -1.57
C HIS A 137 -3.33 -14.83 -0.61
N LEU A 138 -4.25 -14.01 -1.09
CA LEU A 138 -5.08 -13.14 -0.25
C LEU A 138 -6.20 -13.98 0.37
N LEU A 139 -6.28 -13.99 1.72
CA LEU A 139 -7.17 -14.88 2.48
C LEU A 139 -8.48 -14.23 2.91
N THR A 140 -8.61 -12.92 2.70
CA THR A 140 -9.79 -12.13 3.08
C THR A 140 -10.37 -11.42 1.86
N THR A 141 -11.65 -11.07 1.92
CA THR A 141 -12.28 -10.26 0.88
C THR A 141 -11.69 -8.85 0.88
N THR A 142 -11.71 -8.22 -0.29
CA THR A 142 -11.33 -6.83 -0.51
C THR A 142 -12.56 -5.93 -0.63
N LEU A 143 -12.35 -4.61 -0.62
CA LEU A 143 -13.40 -3.64 -0.96
C LEU A 143 -14.01 -3.92 -2.35
N ALA A 144 -13.17 -4.29 -3.33
CA ALA A 144 -13.60 -4.66 -4.68
C ALA A 144 -14.54 -5.87 -4.67
N ASP A 145 -14.21 -6.90 -3.87
CA ASP A 145 -15.03 -8.09 -3.73
C ASP A 145 -16.41 -7.77 -3.13
N GLU A 146 -16.45 -6.98 -2.05
CA GLU A 146 -17.70 -6.60 -1.38
C GLU A 146 -18.56 -5.69 -2.28
N LEU A 147 -17.94 -4.79 -3.06
CA LEU A 147 -18.63 -3.94 -4.03
C LEU A 147 -19.27 -4.79 -5.15
N SER A 148 -18.51 -5.70 -5.71
CA SER A 148 -19.01 -6.62 -6.76
C SER A 148 -20.16 -7.47 -6.23
N MET A 149 -20.05 -8.03 -5.01
CA MET A 149 -21.15 -8.79 -4.40
C MET A 149 -22.39 -7.93 -4.19
N ALA A 150 -22.24 -6.72 -3.68
CA ALA A 150 -23.36 -5.80 -3.40
C ALA A 150 -24.10 -5.37 -4.68
N THR A 151 -23.40 -5.28 -5.79
CA THR A 151 -23.98 -4.87 -7.10
C THR A 151 -24.35 -6.06 -8.00
N GLY A 152 -24.17 -7.29 -7.52
CA GLY A 152 -24.43 -8.51 -8.30
C GLY A 152 -23.50 -8.64 -9.51
N GLY A 153 -22.25 -8.23 -9.38
CA GLY A 153 -21.22 -8.28 -10.42
C GLY A 153 -21.36 -7.22 -11.53
N ARG A 154 -22.15 -6.18 -11.31
CA ARG A 154 -22.40 -5.13 -12.33
C ARG A 154 -21.45 -3.94 -12.24
N SER A 155 -20.79 -3.71 -11.09
CA SER A 155 -19.77 -2.68 -10.96
C SER A 155 -18.58 -2.96 -11.84
N VAL A 156 -18.07 -1.92 -12.49
CA VAL A 156 -16.80 -1.97 -13.24
C VAL A 156 -15.66 -1.68 -12.29
N ILE A 157 -14.70 -2.60 -12.20
CA ILE A 157 -13.59 -2.55 -11.26
C ILE A 157 -12.27 -2.76 -12.00
N TYR A 158 -11.45 -1.72 -12.09
CA TYR A 158 -10.11 -1.81 -12.66
C TYR A 158 -9.05 -1.40 -11.64
N SER A 159 -7.88 -2.04 -11.76
CA SER A 159 -6.68 -1.68 -11.00
C SER A 159 -5.53 -1.44 -11.98
N ILE A 160 -4.98 -0.23 -11.97
CA ILE A 160 -3.92 0.26 -12.87
C ILE A 160 -2.75 0.73 -12.02
N CYS A 161 -1.68 -0.05 -11.97
CA CYS A 161 -0.51 0.23 -11.15
C CYS A 161 0.78 -0.05 -11.92
N PRO A 162 1.90 0.62 -11.61
CA PRO A 162 3.19 0.25 -12.20
C PRO A 162 3.59 -1.18 -11.84
N GLU A 163 3.22 -1.62 -10.64
CA GLU A 163 3.68 -2.85 -10.02
C GLU A 163 2.60 -3.94 -9.96
N ARG A 164 2.99 -5.18 -10.24
CA ARG A 164 2.13 -6.35 -10.35
C ARG A 164 1.38 -6.67 -9.05
N ASP A 165 2.09 -6.68 -7.93
CA ASP A 165 1.52 -6.97 -6.61
C ASP A 165 0.44 -5.94 -6.23
N MET A 166 0.73 -4.66 -6.37
CA MET A 166 -0.22 -3.59 -6.09
C MET A 166 -1.47 -3.71 -6.97
N ALA A 167 -1.29 -3.93 -8.29
CA ALA A 167 -2.41 -4.06 -9.22
C ALA A 167 -3.37 -5.18 -8.82
N ILE A 168 -2.85 -6.36 -8.52
CA ILE A 168 -3.65 -7.55 -8.21
C ILE A 168 -4.29 -7.46 -6.83
N LEU A 169 -3.53 -7.02 -5.81
CA LEU A 169 -4.03 -6.94 -4.43
C LEU A 169 -5.10 -5.86 -4.24
N LEU A 170 -5.09 -4.80 -5.05
CA LEU A 170 -6.15 -3.79 -5.06
C LEU A 170 -7.38 -4.24 -5.86
N ALA A 171 -7.20 -5.00 -6.95
CA ALA A 171 -8.32 -5.55 -7.75
C ALA A 171 -9.11 -6.63 -7.00
N GLY A 172 -8.49 -7.31 -6.03
CA GLY A 172 -9.10 -8.40 -5.28
C GLY A 172 -9.43 -9.61 -6.15
N HIS A 173 -10.43 -10.41 -5.73
CA HIS A 173 -10.77 -11.68 -6.39
C HIS A 173 -11.72 -11.52 -7.58
N VAL A 174 -12.39 -10.38 -7.74
CA VAL A 174 -13.50 -10.22 -8.72
C VAL A 174 -13.40 -8.94 -9.59
N GLY A 175 -12.24 -8.33 -9.69
CA GLY A 175 -12.01 -7.19 -10.58
C GLY A 175 -12.25 -7.53 -12.06
N ASN A 176 -12.50 -6.51 -12.89
CA ASN A 176 -12.58 -6.65 -14.36
C ASN A 176 -11.20 -6.62 -15.03
N GLY A 177 -10.17 -6.26 -14.29
CA GLY A 177 -8.79 -6.27 -14.72
C GLY A 177 -7.83 -5.66 -13.70
N ALA A 178 -6.68 -6.30 -13.57
CA ALA A 178 -5.51 -5.77 -12.89
C ALA A 178 -4.39 -5.63 -13.94
N LEU A 179 -3.87 -4.42 -14.10
CA LEU A 179 -2.93 -4.07 -15.17
C LEU A 179 -1.69 -3.41 -14.58
N TRP A 180 -0.52 -3.86 -15.06
CA TRP A 180 0.78 -3.37 -14.59
C TRP A 180 1.78 -3.28 -15.73
N ILE A 181 2.92 -2.60 -15.51
CA ILE A 181 3.99 -2.47 -16.51
C ILE A 181 4.95 -3.65 -16.39
N ASN A 182 5.16 -4.37 -17.49
CA ASN A 182 6.12 -5.47 -17.55
C ASN A 182 7.57 -4.97 -17.46
N ASP A 183 8.37 -5.55 -16.56
CA ASP A 183 9.75 -5.14 -16.29
C ASP A 183 10.71 -5.36 -17.47
N LEU A 184 10.39 -6.30 -18.37
CA LEU A 184 11.25 -6.67 -19.49
C LEU A 184 10.84 -5.99 -20.80
N THR A 185 9.53 -5.89 -21.06
CA THR A 185 9.00 -5.41 -22.33
C THR A 185 8.48 -3.96 -22.27
N GLY A 186 8.10 -3.48 -21.08
CA GLY A 186 7.43 -2.21 -20.86
C GLY A 186 5.99 -2.18 -21.33
N ALA A 187 5.44 -3.31 -21.76
CA ALA A 187 4.03 -3.39 -22.11
C ALA A 187 3.16 -3.35 -20.85
N TRP A 188 2.01 -2.72 -20.94
CA TRP A 188 0.95 -2.91 -19.98
C TRP A 188 0.42 -4.33 -20.12
N CYS A 189 0.44 -5.08 -19.06
CA CYS A 189 0.13 -6.50 -19.04
C CYS A 189 -0.88 -6.83 -17.94
N GLY A 190 -1.41 -8.04 -17.98
CA GLY A 190 -2.42 -8.52 -17.07
C GLY A 190 -2.36 -10.03 -16.85
N THR A 191 -3.42 -10.60 -16.33
CA THR A 191 -3.57 -12.03 -16.09
C THR A 191 -4.92 -12.53 -16.57
N SER A 192 -4.96 -13.76 -17.11
CA SER A 192 -6.20 -14.42 -17.51
C SER A 192 -7.15 -14.75 -16.34
N TYR A 193 -6.70 -14.53 -15.10
CA TYR A 193 -7.55 -14.68 -13.91
C TYR A 193 -8.80 -13.79 -13.97
N TYR A 194 -8.66 -12.54 -14.46
CA TYR A 194 -9.76 -11.58 -14.58
C TYR A 194 -10.50 -11.68 -15.93
N GLY A 195 -10.29 -12.73 -16.71
CA GLY A 195 -10.90 -12.90 -18.02
C GLY A 195 -10.03 -12.43 -19.18
N GLU A 196 -10.66 -11.84 -20.21
CA GLU A 196 -9.95 -11.36 -21.39
C GLU A 196 -9.20 -10.05 -21.11
N TYR A 197 -8.04 -9.89 -21.76
CA TYR A 197 -7.30 -8.62 -21.72
C TYR A 197 -8.16 -7.48 -22.29
N PRO A 198 -8.33 -6.37 -21.53
CA PRO A 198 -9.29 -5.32 -21.88
C PRO A 198 -9.02 -4.71 -23.28
N TYR A 199 -10.09 -4.52 -24.04
CA TYR A 199 -9.97 -3.97 -25.40
C TYR A 199 -9.33 -2.57 -25.41
N TRP A 200 -9.67 -1.72 -24.46
CA TRP A 200 -9.09 -0.39 -24.34
C TRP A 200 -7.58 -0.42 -24.07
N ALA A 201 -7.09 -1.41 -23.32
CA ALA A 201 -5.66 -1.62 -23.09
C ALA A 201 -4.95 -2.10 -24.36
N LYS A 202 -5.59 -2.99 -25.15
CA LYS A 202 -5.07 -3.39 -26.48
C LYS A 202 -4.95 -2.19 -27.43
N VAL A 203 -5.91 -1.26 -27.37
CA VAL A 203 -5.86 -0.05 -28.18
C VAL A 203 -4.70 0.85 -27.76
N TYR A 204 -4.49 1.03 -26.44
CA TYR A 204 -3.35 1.80 -25.94
C TYR A 204 -2.01 1.23 -26.39
N GLU A 205 -1.80 -0.08 -26.21
CA GLU A 205 -0.56 -0.76 -26.62
C GLU A 205 -0.31 -0.69 -28.13
N ARG A 206 -1.35 -0.65 -28.94
CA ARG A 206 -1.22 -0.48 -30.40
C ARG A 206 -0.87 0.95 -30.78
N GLU A 207 -1.48 1.96 -30.14
CA GLU A 207 -1.39 3.36 -30.55
C GLU A 207 -0.23 4.11 -29.89
N SER A 208 0.10 3.77 -28.66
CA SER A 208 1.11 4.49 -27.88
C SER A 208 1.90 3.56 -26.93
N PRO A 209 2.52 2.47 -27.41
CA PRO A 209 3.26 1.57 -26.53
C PRO A 209 4.45 2.26 -25.89
N LEU A 210 4.62 2.04 -24.59
CA LEU A 210 5.76 2.58 -23.83
C LEU A 210 7.09 2.17 -24.44
N ALA A 211 7.19 0.93 -24.95
CA ALA A 211 8.41 0.39 -25.57
C ALA A 211 8.92 1.25 -26.75
N GLN A 212 8.04 1.93 -27.49
CA GLN A 212 8.44 2.82 -28.59
C GLN A 212 8.80 4.23 -28.12
N ARG A 213 8.29 4.65 -26.97
CA ARG A 213 8.45 5.99 -26.41
C ARG A 213 9.63 6.11 -25.45
N ILE A 214 9.97 5.04 -24.72
CA ILE A 214 10.93 5.06 -23.61
C ILE A 214 12.30 5.60 -24.01
N SER A 215 12.79 5.28 -25.19
CA SER A 215 14.10 5.75 -25.69
C SER A 215 14.16 7.27 -25.94
N LYS A 216 13.00 7.93 -26.02
CA LYS A 216 12.86 9.37 -26.20
C LYS A 216 12.55 10.09 -24.89
N LEU A 217 12.25 9.34 -23.82
CA LEU A 217 12.00 9.93 -22.52
C LEU A 217 13.31 10.41 -21.91
N SER A 218 13.27 11.64 -21.43
CA SER A 218 14.36 12.26 -20.67
C SER A 218 13.77 12.93 -19.46
N TRP A 219 14.28 12.56 -18.30
CA TRP A 219 13.85 13.14 -17.04
C TRP A 219 14.82 14.23 -16.62
N THR A 220 14.39 15.47 -16.74
CA THR A 220 15.07 16.68 -16.28
C THR A 220 14.18 17.39 -15.27
N PRO A 221 14.73 18.21 -14.36
CA PRO A 221 13.92 18.94 -13.40
C PRO A 221 12.90 19.86 -14.07
N VAL A 222 11.70 19.91 -13.48
CA VAL A 222 10.61 20.81 -13.95
C VAL A 222 10.97 22.28 -13.72
N TYR A 223 11.69 22.57 -12.64
CA TYR A 223 12.11 23.93 -12.28
C TYR A 223 13.64 24.01 -12.35
N ASP A 224 14.13 24.77 -13.32
CA ASP A 224 15.57 25.04 -13.48
C ASP A 224 16.10 25.86 -12.31
N GLY A 225 17.17 25.41 -11.67
CA GLY A 225 18.06 26.19 -10.79
C GLY A 225 17.49 26.65 -9.45
N ALA A 226 16.21 26.43 -9.16
CA ALA A 226 15.57 26.89 -7.93
C ALA A 226 15.38 25.74 -6.93
N LEU A 227 16.44 25.07 -6.55
CA LEU A 227 16.44 24.35 -5.29
C LEU A 227 16.32 25.40 -4.17
N GLN A 228 15.09 25.67 -3.74
CA GLN A 228 14.91 26.24 -2.42
C GLN A 228 15.62 25.30 -1.46
N SER A 229 16.55 25.84 -0.67
CA SER A 229 17.31 25.07 0.31
C SER A 229 16.35 24.55 1.38
N PHE A 230 15.79 23.39 1.15
CA PHE A 230 15.03 22.67 2.17
C PHE A 230 16.05 22.25 3.23
N HIS A 231 15.80 22.60 4.47
CA HIS A 231 16.68 22.33 5.61
C HIS A 231 17.09 20.86 5.77
N TYR A 232 16.32 19.94 5.19
CA TYR A 232 16.57 18.49 5.19
C TYR A 232 17.83 18.07 4.43
N TYR A 233 18.37 18.92 3.53
CA TYR A 233 19.51 18.59 2.66
C TYR A 233 20.79 19.36 2.99
N GLN A 234 20.81 20.11 4.10
CA GLN A 234 21.94 20.99 4.44
C GLN A 234 23.14 20.30 5.09
N SER A 235 23.23 18.99 5.11
CA SER A 235 24.42 18.33 5.68
C SER A 235 25.55 18.05 4.67
N ALA A 236 25.41 18.43 3.42
CA ALA A 236 26.48 18.25 2.44
C ALA A 236 26.98 19.59 1.92
N SER A 237 28.28 19.77 1.94
CA SER A 237 29.08 20.84 1.36
C SER A 237 28.84 21.11 -0.14
N ASP A 238 27.85 20.48 -0.77
CA ASP A 238 27.58 20.48 -2.20
C ASP A 238 26.13 20.82 -2.58
N ALA A 239 25.40 21.60 -1.77
CA ALA A 239 24.06 22.09 -2.09
C ALA A 239 24.03 23.15 -3.23
N LYS A 240 24.81 22.96 -4.28
CA LYS A 240 24.55 23.55 -5.58
C LYS A 240 23.47 22.72 -6.24
N GLY A 241 22.35 23.36 -6.58
CA GLY A 241 21.28 22.73 -7.35
C GLY A 241 21.90 21.94 -8.51
N ARG A 242 21.84 20.62 -8.43
CA ARG A 242 22.37 19.78 -9.48
C ARG A 242 21.27 19.60 -10.50
N ASP A 243 21.48 20.16 -11.67
CA ASP A 243 20.71 19.75 -12.84
C ASP A 243 20.98 18.26 -13.06
N PHE A 244 19.94 17.52 -13.28
CA PHE A 244 20.05 16.11 -13.64
C PHE A 244 19.38 15.85 -15.00
N ASN A 245 19.83 14.80 -15.65
CA ASN A 245 19.23 14.34 -16.89
C ASN A 245 19.34 12.81 -16.94
N HIS A 246 18.23 12.14 -16.69
CA HIS A 246 18.14 10.69 -16.75
C HIS A 246 17.48 10.24 -18.04
N THR A 247 18.10 9.28 -18.71
CA THR A 247 17.57 8.58 -19.88
C THR A 247 17.41 7.10 -19.56
N PHE A 248 16.39 6.48 -20.10
CA PHE A 248 16.04 5.09 -19.79
C PHE A 248 16.55 4.17 -20.89
N THR A 249 17.72 3.56 -20.65
CA THR A 249 18.43 2.71 -21.62
C THR A 249 18.88 1.39 -20.98
N GLY A 250 19.27 0.42 -21.82
CA GLY A 250 19.73 -0.89 -21.35
C GLY A 250 18.61 -1.85 -20.93
N ASP A 251 18.98 -2.98 -20.34
CA ASP A 251 18.05 -4.07 -20.01
C ASP A 251 17.12 -3.75 -18.84
N ARG A 252 17.55 -2.86 -17.94
CA ARG A 252 16.77 -2.46 -16.76
C ARG A 252 15.99 -1.15 -16.95
N ARG A 253 15.81 -0.64 -18.18
CA ARG A 253 15.19 0.66 -18.47
C ARG A 253 13.77 0.82 -17.91
N TYR A 254 12.98 -0.23 -17.94
CA TYR A 254 11.60 -0.18 -17.40
C TYR A 254 11.57 -0.19 -15.88
N LEU A 255 12.43 -0.94 -15.22
CA LEU A 255 12.62 -0.89 -13.77
C LEU A 255 13.09 0.50 -13.32
N GLN A 256 14.02 1.11 -14.06
CA GLN A 256 14.47 2.48 -13.80
C GLN A 256 13.34 3.50 -13.96
N LEU A 257 12.50 3.34 -15.00
CA LEU A 257 11.32 4.18 -15.20
C LEU A 257 10.33 4.03 -14.04
N LYS A 258 10.05 2.80 -13.61
CA LYS A 258 9.11 2.51 -12.51
C LYS A 258 9.57 3.10 -11.18
N ALA A 259 10.88 3.19 -10.95
CA ALA A 259 11.49 3.87 -9.79
C ALA A 259 11.85 5.33 -10.09
N SER A 260 11.07 6.04 -10.92
CA SER A 260 11.23 7.44 -11.27
C SER A 260 9.91 8.18 -11.32
N ALA A 261 9.96 9.51 -11.29
CA ALA A 261 8.78 10.36 -11.41
C ALA A 261 7.96 10.16 -12.69
N LEU A 262 8.62 9.77 -13.79
CA LEU A 262 7.96 9.65 -15.10
C LEU A 262 6.99 8.48 -15.19
N VAL A 263 7.05 7.51 -14.28
CA VAL A 263 6.05 6.44 -14.23
C VAL A 263 4.66 6.97 -13.94
N ASN A 264 4.54 8.05 -13.14
CA ASN A 264 3.26 8.66 -12.80
C ASN A 264 2.58 9.27 -14.04
N GLU A 265 3.36 9.84 -14.95
CA GLU A 265 2.86 10.37 -16.23
C GLU A 265 2.35 9.22 -17.13
N GLU A 266 3.08 8.09 -17.17
CA GLU A 266 2.68 6.90 -17.92
C GLU A 266 1.37 6.29 -17.38
N VAL A 267 1.25 6.19 -16.06
CA VAL A 267 0.00 5.72 -15.41
C VAL A 267 -1.17 6.65 -15.75
N ALA A 268 -0.96 7.97 -15.67
CA ALA A 268 -2.02 8.95 -15.97
C ALA A 268 -2.53 8.81 -17.42
N LEU A 269 -1.63 8.64 -18.39
CA LEU A 269 -2.02 8.41 -19.80
C LEU A 269 -2.79 7.10 -19.99
N PHE A 270 -2.44 6.04 -19.26
CA PHE A 270 -3.14 4.77 -19.34
C PHE A 270 -4.51 4.84 -18.66
N VAL A 271 -4.63 5.59 -17.56
CA VAL A 271 -5.91 5.90 -16.89
C VAL A 271 -6.85 6.66 -17.82
N ASP A 272 -6.37 7.64 -18.59
CA ASP A 272 -7.19 8.35 -19.59
C ASP A 272 -7.83 7.41 -20.61
N ARG A 273 -7.07 6.41 -21.04
CA ARG A 273 -7.59 5.40 -21.98
C ARG A 273 -8.65 4.52 -21.32
N CYS A 274 -8.45 4.13 -20.07
CA CYS A 274 -9.45 3.41 -19.29
C CYS A 274 -10.74 4.22 -19.17
N LEU A 275 -10.67 5.46 -18.70
CA LEU A 275 -11.82 6.35 -18.51
C LEU A 275 -12.61 6.55 -19.82
N SER A 276 -11.90 6.74 -20.93
CA SER A 276 -12.56 7.06 -22.22
C SER A 276 -13.23 5.87 -22.91
N MET A 277 -12.85 4.62 -22.59
CA MET A 277 -13.27 3.46 -23.37
C MET A 277 -13.85 2.30 -22.56
N SER A 278 -13.68 2.26 -21.23
CA SER A 278 -14.15 1.14 -20.41
C SER A 278 -15.61 1.25 -19.97
N GLY A 279 -16.18 2.45 -20.04
CA GLY A 279 -17.51 2.77 -19.51
C GLY A 279 -17.56 2.93 -18.00
N ILE A 280 -16.42 2.93 -17.30
CA ILE A 280 -16.34 3.12 -15.83
C ILE A 280 -16.91 4.47 -15.42
N GLY A 281 -17.76 4.49 -14.37
CA GLY A 281 -18.45 5.67 -13.87
C GLY A 281 -19.59 6.16 -14.78
N GLY A 282 -19.96 5.39 -15.82
CA GLY A 282 -20.94 5.80 -16.83
C GLY A 282 -22.40 5.64 -16.43
N ASP A 283 -22.70 4.89 -15.39
CA ASP A 283 -24.06 4.68 -14.88
C ASP A 283 -24.22 5.10 -13.42
N ALA A 284 -25.36 4.78 -12.81
CA ALA A 284 -25.67 5.15 -11.44
C ALA A 284 -25.12 4.16 -10.38
N LEU A 285 -24.57 3.02 -10.81
CA LEU A 285 -23.96 2.05 -9.90
C LEU A 285 -22.55 2.51 -9.54
N PRO A 286 -22.15 2.35 -8.28
CA PRO A 286 -20.78 2.64 -7.90
C PRO A 286 -19.78 1.72 -8.59
N ASP A 287 -18.77 2.32 -9.22
CA ASP A 287 -17.61 1.65 -9.78
C ASP A 287 -16.36 1.93 -8.96
N LEU A 288 -15.29 1.17 -9.18
CA LEU A 288 -14.02 1.32 -8.47
C LEU A 288 -12.84 1.36 -9.43
N LEU A 289 -12.08 2.45 -9.40
CA LEU A 289 -10.81 2.58 -10.10
C LEU A 289 -9.67 2.68 -9.07
N ASN A 290 -8.85 1.63 -8.99
CA ASN A 290 -7.63 1.65 -8.21
C ASN A 290 -6.46 2.11 -9.08
N ILE A 291 -5.67 3.06 -8.59
CA ILE A 291 -4.52 3.63 -9.30
C ILE A 291 -3.31 3.54 -8.38
N GLY A 292 -2.21 2.98 -8.88
CA GLY A 292 -0.91 3.00 -8.21
C GLY A 292 -0.02 4.09 -8.77
N LEU A 293 0.62 4.89 -7.90
CA LEU A 293 1.59 5.92 -8.26
C LEU A 293 2.87 5.74 -7.42
N TYR A 294 3.92 6.51 -7.74
CA TYR A 294 5.22 6.44 -7.07
C TYR A 294 5.67 7.81 -6.56
N ALA A 295 6.15 7.86 -5.32
CA ALA A 295 6.72 9.04 -4.68
C ALA A 295 8.06 8.78 -3.96
N GLY A 296 8.65 7.61 -4.20
CA GLY A 296 9.90 7.21 -3.57
C GLY A 296 11.15 7.83 -4.19
N ASN A 297 12.29 7.46 -3.64
CA ASN A 297 13.60 7.91 -4.12
C ASN A 297 13.94 7.29 -5.47
N TYR A 298 14.59 8.06 -6.35
CA TYR A 298 15.01 7.56 -7.66
C TYR A 298 15.89 6.30 -7.55
N GLY A 299 15.46 5.25 -8.24
CA GLY A 299 16.16 3.98 -8.25
C GLY A 299 16.29 3.33 -6.87
N HIS A 300 15.42 3.67 -5.91
CA HIS A 300 15.47 3.23 -4.51
C HIS A 300 16.80 3.55 -3.80
N GLN A 301 17.48 4.62 -4.24
CA GLN A 301 18.70 5.09 -3.61
C GLN A 301 18.37 6.02 -2.44
N SER A 302 19.37 6.22 -1.56
CA SER A 302 19.22 7.20 -0.49
C SER A 302 18.93 8.61 -1.03
N VAL A 303 18.07 9.34 -0.35
CA VAL A 303 17.70 10.73 -0.67
C VAL A 303 18.90 11.67 -0.76
N PHE A 304 19.95 11.40 0.02
CA PHE A 304 21.19 12.23 0.01
C PHE A 304 21.96 12.13 -1.31
N ARG A 305 21.72 11.09 -2.12
CA ARG A 305 22.37 10.91 -3.42
C ARG A 305 21.63 11.61 -4.55
N SER A 306 20.30 11.75 -4.42
CA SER A 306 19.43 12.31 -5.47
C SER A 306 18.32 13.20 -4.91
N PRO A 307 18.67 14.26 -4.15
CA PRO A 307 17.68 15.14 -3.52
C PRO A 307 16.85 15.95 -4.53
N SER A 308 17.45 16.31 -5.67
CA SER A 308 16.77 17.05 -6.74
C SER A 308 15.71 16.18 -7.41
N GLU A 309 16.03 14.91 -7.64
CA GLU A 309 15.13 13.94 -8.20
C GLU A 309 13.93 13.69 -7.28
N LEU A 310 14.17 13.60 -5.97
CA LEU A 310 13.06 13.46 -5.02
C LEU A 310 12.13 14.67 -5.06
N GLN A 311 12.65 15.89 -5.02
CA GLN A 311 11.84 17.10 -5.14
C GLN A 311 11.03 17.10 -6.45
N ASP A 312 11.66 16.79 -7.59
CA ASP A 312 11.00 16.74 -8.89
C ASP A 312 9.97 15.62 -8.96
N THR A 313 10.19 14.49 -8.26
CA THR A 313 9.22 13.40 -8.14
C THR A 313 7.92 13.90 -7.54
N TYR A 314 7.97 14.69 -6.47
CA TYR A 314 6.76 15.26 -5.85
C TYR A 314 6.09 16.33 -6.73
N VAL A 315 6.87 17.15 -7.45
CA VAL A 315 6.33 18.13 -8.41
C VAL A 315 5.61 17.45 -9.57
N ARG A 316 6.18 16.37 -10.10
CA ARG A 316 5.55 15.61 -11.20
C ARG A 316 4.37 14.77 -10.71
N LEU A 317 4.44 14.22 -9.50
CA LEU A 317 3.31 13.58 -8.86
C LEU A 317 2.11 14.54 -8.72
N ASP A 318 2.34 15.79 -8.28
CA ASP A 318 1.31 16.82 -8.21
C ASP A 318 0.63 17.04 -9.57
N ARG A 319 1.42 17.13 -10.65
CA ARG A 319 0.90 17.30 -12.02
C ARG A 319 0.13 16.06 -12.50
N ALA A 320 0.63 14.86 -12.20
CA ALA A 320 -0.06 13.62 -12.55
C ALA A 320 -1.40 13.49 -11.82
N LEU A 321 -1.46 13.83 -10.53
CA LEU A 321 -2.71 13.88 -9.77
C LEU A 321 -3.68 14.93 -10.33
N SER A 322 -3.18 16.13 -10.64
CA SER A 322 -3.99 17.19 -11.28
C SER A 322 -4.60 16.70 -12.59
N HIS A 323 -3.83 16.02 -13.42
CA HIS A 323 -4.29 15.44 -14.67
C HIS A 323 -5.36 14.37 -14.44
N ILE A 324 -5.10 13.39 -13.57
CA ILE A 324 -6.05 12.31 -13.22
C ILE A 324 -7.37 12.90 -12.71
N PHE A 325 -7.34 13.88 -11.78
CA PHE A 325 -8.55 14.51 -11.28
C PHE A 325 -9.34 15.20 -12.39
N SER A 326 -8.65 15.92 -13.27
CA SER A 326 -9.29 16.60 -14.41
C SER A 326 -9.95 15.61 -15.36
N SER A 327 -9.26 14.52 -15.72
CA SER A 327 -9.78 13.48 -16.61
C SER A 327 -10.99 12.74 -16.03
N VAL A 328 -10.92 12.39 -14.75
CA VAL A 328 -12.03 11.74 -14.04
C VAL A 328 -13.25 12.68 -13.98
N GLU A 329 -13.05 13.93 -13.57
CA GLU A 329 -14.14 14.90 -13.42
C GLU A 329 -14.77 15.28 -14.78
N GLN A 330 -14.01 15.25 -15.87
CA GLN A 330 -14.54 15.46 -17.22
C GLN A 330 -15.47 14.32 -17.67
N VAL A 331 -15.18 13.08 -17.26
CA VAL A 331 -15.94 11.90 -17.69
C VAL A 331 -17.14 11.63 -16.77
N VAL A 332 -16.97 11.75 -15.46
CA VAL A 332 -17.95 11.31 -14.46
C VAL A 332 -18.75 12.48 -13.86
N GLY A 333 -18.13 13.67 -13.78
CA GLY A 333 -18.64 14.81 -13.02
C GLY A 333 -18.11 14.83 -11.58
N ARG A 334 -17.63 15.98 -11.13
CA ARG A 334 -16.99 16.18 -9.81
C ARG A 334 -17.91 15.73 -8.66
N GLU A 335 -19.19 15.98 -8.78
CA GLU A 335 -20.22 15.69 -7.76
C GLU A 335 -20.49 14.20 -7.58
N HIS A 336 -20.05 13.35 -8.51
CA HIS A 336 -20.30 11.92 -8.51
C HIS A 336 -19.07 11.08 -8.15
N VAL A 337 -17.95 11.73 -7.78
CA VAL A 337 -16.67 11.04 -7.50
C VAL A 337 -16.32 11.14 -6.02
N LEU A 338 -15.87 10.02 -5.45
CA LEU A 338 -15.18 9.96 -4.17
C LEU A 338 -13.72 9.58 -4.42
N TYR A 339 -12.79 10.49 -4.13
CA TYR A 339 -11.37 10.23 -4.16
C TYR A 339 -10.86 9.77 -2.80
N VAL A 340 -10.00 8.78 -2.81
CA VAL A 340 -9.16 8.39 -1.68
C VAL A 340 -7.72 8.38 -2.14
N VAL A 341 -6.86 9.12 -1.48
CA VAL A 341 -5.43 9.15 -1.79
C VAL A 341 -4.66 8.77 -0.54
N SER A 342 -3.88 7.72 -0.62
CA SER A 342 -3.15 7.13 0.51
C SER A 342 -1.73 6.76 0.14
N SER A 343 -0.90 6.52 1.16
CA SER A 343 0.45 6.01 1.03
C SER A 343 0.53 4.53 1.34
N THR A 344 1.55 3.83 0.82
CA THR A 344 1.92 2.49 1.26
C THR A 344 2.39 2.44 2.71
N GLY A 345 2.73 3.59 3.32
CA GLY A 345 3.08 3.66 4.75
C GLY A 345 4.46 3.07 5.08
N TYR A 346 5.36 3.02 4.12
CA TYR A 346 6.80 2.76 4.30
C TYR A 346 7.60 3.66 3.34
N ALA A 347 8.88 3.75 3.54
CA ALA A 347 9.81 4.47 2.66
C ALA A 347 11.16 3.77 2.60
N ASP A 348 11.90 4.00 1.52
CA ASP A 348 13.28 3.56 1.41
C ASP A 348 14.11 4.17 2.55
N SER A 349 15.10 3.43 3.01
CA SER A 349 15.92 3.86 4.14
C SER A 349 17.06 4.75 3.69
N ASP A 350 17.26 5.85 4.43
CA ASP A 350 18.38 6.76 4.28
C ASP A 350 19.59 6.41 5.18
N ALA A 351 19.51 5.29 5.91
CA ALA A 351 20.53 4.95 6.92
C ALA A 351 21.91 4.63 6.33
N ASP A 352 22.01 4.38 5.02
CA ASP A 352 23.32 4.18 4.37
C ASP A 352 24.21 5.42 4.38
N ASP A 353 23.59 6.60 4.45
CA ASP A 353 24.29 7.88 4.43
C ASP A 353 24.33 8.56 5.81
N ILE A 354 23.71 7.95 6.85
CA ILE A 354 23.79 8.47 8.21
C ILE A 354 25.10 7.99 8.86
N ASP A 355 25.99 8.92 9.14
CA ASP A 355 27.19 8.64 9.91
C ASP A 355 26.85 8.52 11.41
N PHE A 356 26.72 7.30 11.88
CA PHE A 356 26.50 6.99 13.28
C PHE A 356 27.78 7.09 14.14
N SER A 357 28.96 7.20 13.51
CA SER A 357 30.25 7.22 14.23
C SER A 357 30.43 8.47 15.10
N GLY A 358 29.90 9.61 14.63
CA GLY A 358 29.97 10.88 15.37
C GLY A 358 29.17 10.89 16.68
N ASN A 359 28.15 10.02 16.80
CA ASN A 359 27.30 9.93 17.98
C ASN A 359 27.65 8.73 18.90
N HIS A 360 28.75 8.03 18.64
CA HIS A 360 29.16 6.82 19.37
C HIS A 360 28.09 5.71 19.42
N ILE A 361 27.18 5.66 18.44
CA ILE A 361 26.19 4.59 18.32
C ILE A 361 26.90 3.39 17.70
N PRO A 362 26.96 2.22 18.36
CA PRO A 362 27.54 1.02 17.79
C PRO A 362 26.82 0.67 16.50
N SER A 363 27.56 0.52 15.41
CA SER A 363 27.03 0.18 14.11
C SER A 363 27.77 -1.02 13.52
N GLY A 364 27.09 -1.79 12.66
CA GLY A 364 27.69 -2.96 12.05
C GLY A 364 26.75 -3.67 11.08
N ASN A 365 27.27 -4.75 10.53
CA ASN A 365 26.51 -5.61 9.61
C ASN A 365 26.17 -6.93 10.30
N PHE A 366 24.89 -7.30 10.29
CA PHE A 366 24.41 -8.58 10.81
C PHE A 366 24.09 -9.52 9.64
N SER A 367 24.86 -10.59 9.50
CA SER A 367 24.63 -11.59 8.45
C SER A 367 23.65 -12.65 8.92
N MET A 368 22.48 -12.71 8.30
CA MET A 368 21.47 -13.74 8.58
C MET A 368 21.96 -15.13 8.24
N GLN A 369 22.77 -15.30 7.19
CA GLN A 369 23.34 -16.59 6.83
C GLN A 369 24.31 -17.07 7.89
N ARG A 370 25.21 -16.22 8.38
CA ARG A 370 26.14 -16.55 9.46
C ARG A 370 25.38 -16.91 10.76
N ALA A 371 24.38 -16.12 11.12
CA ALA A 371 23.57 -16.36 12.30
C ALA A 371 22.84 -17.72 12.22
N SER A 372 22.27 -18.05 11.07
CA SER A 372 21.58 -19.31 10.83
C SER A 372 22.51 -20.53 10.88
N MET A 373 23.72 -20.41 10.31
CA MET A 373 24.74 -21.47 10.39
C MET A 373 25.20 -21.72 11.83
N LEU A 374 25.47 -20.66 12.58
CA LEU A 374 25.87 -20.77 13.99
C LEU A 374 24.74 -21.34 14.84
N LEU A 375 23.49 -20.93 14.61
CA LEU A 375 22.31 -21.50 15.27
C LEU A 375 22.20 -22.99 14.96
N ASN A 376 22.35 -23.41 13.71
CA ASN A 376 22.30 -24.83 13.34
C ASN A 376 23.40 -25.64 14.03
N MET A 377 24.62 -25.09 14.13
CA MET A 377 25.73 -25.72 14.89
C MET A 377 25.37 -25.86 16.38
N TYR A 378 24.84 -24.81 16.99
CA TYR A 378 24.42 -24.83 18.40
C TYR A 378 23.35 -25.90 18.66
N LEU A 379 22.29 -25.94 17.85
CA LEU A 379 21.23 -26.93 17.95
C LEU A 379 21.74 -28.35 17.69
N THR A 380 22.75 -28.52 16.81
CA THR A 380 23.42 -29.80 16.56
C THR A 380 24.17 -30.28 17.80
N VAL A 381 24.80 -29.42 18.56
CA VAL A 381 25.47 -29.77 19.83
C VAL A 381 24.46 -30.24 20.87
N LEU A 382 23.31 -29.59 20.97
CA LEU A 382 22.27 -29.90 21.95
C LEU A 382 21.48 -31.17 21.61
N TYR A 383 21.12 -31.35 20.33
CA TYR A 383 20.15 -32.38 19.92
C TYR A 383 20.70 -33.45 18.97
N GLY A 384 22.02 -33.41 18.74
CA GLY A 384 22.70 -34.35 17.85
C GLY A 384 22.73 -33.89 16.39
N LYS A 385 23.66 -34.46 15.60
CA LYS A 385 23.94 -34.07 14.23
C LYS A 385 22.69 -34.10 13.33
N ALA A 386 22.29 -32.94 12.83
CA ALA A 386 21.14 -32.78 11.93
C ALA A 386 21.06 -31.32 11.37
N GLN A 387 20.22 -31.13 10.34
CA GLN A 387 19.92 -29.82 9.74
C GLN A 387 18.64 -29.26 10.36
N PHE A 388 18.76 -28.52 11.47
CA PHE A 388 17.63 -27.92 12.18
C PHE A 388 17.12 -26.65 11.52
N VAL A 389 18.01 -25.87 10.90
CA VAL A 389 17.66 -24.66 10.15
C VAL A 389 17.58 -25.00 8.68
N GLU A 390 16.40 -24.84 8.06
CA GLU A 390 16.18 -25.14 6.65
C GLU A 390 16.59 -23.99 5.74
N GLY A 391 16.40 -22.73 6.19
CA GLY A 391 16.75 -21.56 5.39
C GLY A 391 16.53 -20.24 6.13
N THR A 392 16.93 -19.18 5.46
CA THR A 392 16.69 -17.80 5.87
C THR A 392 16.08 -17.02 4.71
N PHE A 393 15.20 -16.09 5.01
CA PHE A 393 14.67 -15.15 4.05
C PHE A 393 14.42 -13.80 4.74
N ASN A 394 15.00 -12.75 4.21
CA ASN A 394 15.06 -11.45 4.87
C ASN A 394 15.60 -11.60 6.30
N GLN A 395 14.83 -11.19 7.32
CA GLN A 395 15.17 -11.28 8.76
C GLN A 395 14.65 -12.56 9.43
N GLN A 396 14.17 -13.51 8.65
CA GLN A 396 13.45 -14.67 9.18
C GLN A 396 14.27 -15.94 9.01
N ILE A 397 14.17 -16.82 10.01
CA ILE A 397 14.80 -18.15 10.01
C ILE A 397 13.68 -19.20 10.01
N TYR A 398 13.81 -20.19 9.13
CA TYR A 398 12.88 -21.28 8.96
C TYR A 398 13.49 -22.56 9.55
N LEU A 399 12.79 -23.17 10.52
CA LEU A 399 13.21 -24.42 11.17
C LEU A 399 12.64 -25.65 10.47
N ASN A 400 13.37 -26.76 10.54
CA ASN A 400 12.96 -28.04 10.01
C ASN A 400 11.97 -28.75 10.96
N HIS A 401 10.68 -28.44 10.82
CA HIS A 401 9.64 -29.03 11.66
C HIS A 401 9.58 -30.56 11.56
N LYS A 402 9.75 -31.12 10.34
CA LYS A 402 9.74 -32.57 10.11
C LYS A 402 10.85 -33.28 10.89
N LEU A 403 12.05 -32.71 10.87
CA LEU A 403 13.19 -33.24 11.61
C LEU A 403 12.97 -33.15 13.13
N ILE A 404 12.47 -32.00 13.60
CA ILE A 404 12.18 -31.79 15.04
C ILE A 404 11.17 -32.84 15.54
N GLU A 405 10.11 -33.07 14.77
CA GLU A 405 9.10 -34.09 15.05
C GLU A 405 9.70 -35.52 15.02
N GLN A 406 10.48 -35.86 13.97
CA GLN A 406 11.15 -37.17 13.85
C GLN A 406 12.09 -37.46 15.02
N LYS A 407 12.75 -36.43 15.56
CA LYS A 407 13.60 -36.56 16.75
C LYS A 407 12.81 -36.52 18.07
N GLN A 408 11.47 -36.41 18.00
CA GLN A 408 10.59 -36.29 19.17
C GLN A 408 10.95 -35.12 20.09
N LEU A 409 11.46 -34.01 19.49
CA LEU A 409 11.78 -32.79 20.22
C LEU A 409 10.55 -31.88 20.29
N ASN A 410 10.43 -31.16 21.40
CA ASN A 410 9.42 -30.14 21.55
C ASN A 410 9.87 -28.88 20.78
N LEU A 411 9.09 -28.44 19.79
CA LEU A 411 9.38 -27.25 19.00
C LEU A 411 9.57 -26.01 19.88
N ASN A 412 8.77 -25.86 20.93
CA ASN A 412 8.85 -24.70 21.81
C ASN A 412 10.17 -24.66 22.59
N ASP A 413 10.71 -25.82 22.98
CA ASP A 413 12.04 -25.92 23.65
C ASP A 413 13.15 -25.56 22.65
N VAL A 414 13.04 -26.02 21.41
CA VAL A 414 13.99 -25.65 20.34
C VAL A 414 13.95 -24.14 20.06
N LEU A 415 12.76 -23.54 19.98
CA LEU A 415 12.57 -22.11 19.79
C LEU A 415 13.14 -21.28 20.95
N ALA A 416 12.90 -21.71 22.20
CA ALA A 416 13.45 -21.03 23.39
C ALA A 416 14.99 -21.05 23.40
N ARG A 417 15.62 -22.19 23.03
CA ARG A 417 17.08 -22.29 22.91
C ARG A 417 17.63 -21.44 21.77
N ALA A 418 16.89 -21.39 20.65
CA ALA A 418 17.26 -20.53 19.52
C ALA A 418 17.18 -19.03 19.89
N GLU A 419 16.14 -18.62 20.61
CA GLU A 419 15.98 -17.24 21.13
C GLU A 419 17.12 -16.87 22.07
N GLU A 420 17.43 -17.73 23.06
CA GLU A 420 18.53 -17.54 24.01
C GLU A 420 19.87 -17.37 23.29
N PHE A 421 20.16 -18.23 22.31
CA PHE A 421 21.41 -18.20 21.55
C PHE A 421 21.53 -16.94 20.68
N LEU A 422 20.50 -16.62 19.90
CA LEU A 422 20.53 -15.47 18.97
C LEU A 422 20.56 -14.14 19.71
N SER A 423 19.90 -14.03 20.87
CA SER A 423 19.88 -12.81 21.67
C SER A 423 21.26 -12.43 22.25
N GLN A 424 22.22 -13.38 22.28
CA GLN A 424 23.59 -13.12 22.72
C GLN A 424 24.52 -12.64 21.58
N MET A 425 24.01 -12.62 20.35
CA MET A 425 24.83 -12.16 19.21
C MET A 425 24.93 -10.65 19.17
N ASP A 426 26.11 -10.16 18.80
CA ASP A 426 26.35 -8.73 18.64
C ASP A 426 25.37 -8.13 17.60
N GLY A 427 24.79 -6.99 17.96
CA GLY A 427 23.86 -6.26 17.08
C GLY A 427 22.41 -6.71 17.19
N VAL A 428 22.10 -7.83 17.83
CA VAL A 428 20.71 -8.25 18.03
C VAL A 428 20.05 -7.42 19.13
N ARG A 429 18.88 -6.87 18.83
CA ARG A 429 18.03 -6.11 19.77
C ARG A 429 17.00 -7.02 20.43
N ASP A 430 16.33 -7.84 19.62
CA ASP A 430 15.29 -8.77 20.07
C ASP A 430 15.16 -9.94 19.09
N VAL A 431 14.60 -11.04 19.57
CA VAL A 431 14.32 -12.23 18.78
C VAL A 431 12.86 -12.64 19.02
N PHE A 432 12.08 -12.68 17.97
CA PHE A 432 10.66 -13.03 18.06
C PHE A 432 10.45 -14.44 17.50
N THR A 433 10.16 -15.39 18.39
CA THR A 433 9.82 -16.76 18.00
C THR A 433 8.33 -16.87 17.65
N SER A 434 7.99 -17.83 16.79
CA SER A 434 6.59 -18.14 16.43
C SER A 434 5.73 -18.44 17.66
N GLN A 435 6.29 -19.09 18.69
CA GLN A 435 5.63 -19.32 19.96
C GLN A 435 5.33 -18.00 20.71
N ARG A 436 6.33 -17.12 20.80
CA ARG A 436 6.18 -15.81 21.46
C ARG A 436 5.14 -14.95 20.74
N LEU A 437 5.11 -14.98 19.40
CA LEU A 437 4.14 -14.26 18.58
C LEU A 437 2.73 -14.85 18.69
N ALA A 438 2.58 -16.17 18.78
CA ALA A 438 1.28 -16.82 18.88
C ALA A 438 0.65 -16.67 20.28
N LEU A 439 1.46 -16.84 21.35
CA LEU A 439 0.99 -16.94 22.73
C LEU A 439 1.32 -15.72 23.60
N GLY A 440 2.18 -14.81 23.11
CA GLY A 440 2.70 -13.68 23.87
C GLY A 440 1.61 -12.73 24.34
N ALA A 441 1.82 -12.17 25.54
CA ALA A 441 0.98 -11.10 26.05
C ALA A 441 1.02 -9.89 25.11
N TRP A 442 -0.04 -9.10 25.09
CA TRP A 442 -0.13 -7.85 24.33
C TRP A 442 0.79 -6.78 24.94
N VAL A 443 2.08 -6.92 24.67
CA VAL A 443 3.09 -5.93 25.08
C VAL A 443 3.25 -4.94 23.94
N LYS A 444 3.31 -3.65 24.27
CA LYS A 444 3.51 -2.58 23.27
C LYS A 444 4.76 -2.87 22.44
N GLY A 445 4.59 -2.88 21.12
CA GLY A 445 5.63 -3.21 20.15
C GLY A 445 5.59 -4.66 19.65
N LEU A 446 5.26 -5.65 20.50
CA LEU A 446 5.09 -7.04 20.10
C LEU A 446 3.82 -7.24 19.26
N ASP A 447 2.78 -6.49 19.55
CA ASP A 447 1.51 -6.45 18.81
C ASP A 447 1.73 -6.09 17.33
N ARG A 448 2.58 -5.11 17.02
CA ARG A 448 2.90 -4.72 15.65
C ARG A 448 3.70 -5.80 14.91
N VAL A 449 4.66 -6.46 15.57
CA VAL A 449 5.42 -7.58 14.97
C VAL A 449 4.49 -8.76 14.70
N ARG A 450 3.63 -9.12 15.67
CA ARG A 450 2.62 -10.15 15.50
C ARG A 450 1.64 -9.86 14.37
N SER A 451 1.21 -8.62 14.24
CA SER A 451 0.29 -8.19 13.18
C SER A 451 0.87 -8.37 11.77
N GLY A 452 2.20 -8.25 11.62
CA GLY A 452 2.93 -8.48 10.35
C GLY A 452 3.31 -9.95 10.11
N TRP A 453 3.16 -10.83 11.10
CA TRP A 453 3.55 -12.23 11.02
C TRP A 453 2.36 -13.13 10.62
N ASN A 454 2.61 -14.04 9.68
CA ASN A 454 1.63 -15.06 9.29
C ASN A 454 2.20 -16.46 9.54
N SER A 455 1.51 -17.28 10.34
CA SER A 455 2.00 -18.57 10.81
C SER A 455 2.33 -19.59 9.70
N SER A 456 1.66 -19.46 8.53
CA SER A 456 1.85 -20.38 7.41
C SER A 456 2.94 -19.95 6.44
N ARG A 457 3.31 -18.67 6.43
CA ARG A 457 4.19 -18.05 5.43
C ARG A 457 5.46 -17.47 6.00
N SER A 458 5.36 -16.86 7.18
CA SER A 458 6.52 -16.30 7.87
C SER A 458 7.43 -17.38 8.48
N GLY A 459 8.70 -17.02 8.71
CA GLY A 459 9.65 -17.88 9.43
C GLY A 459 9.26 -18.14 10.87
N ASP A 460 9.94 -19.09 11.48
CA ASP A 460 9.73 -19.46 12.88
C ASP A 460 10.36 -18.48 13.86
N ILE A 461 11.38 -17.77 13.40
CA ILE A 461 12.15 -16.80 14.18
C ILE A 461 12.36 -15.55 13.33
N ILE A 462 12.07 -14.39 13.92
CA ILE A 462 12.37 -13.07 13.35
C ILE A 462 13.48 -12.45 14.19
N VAL A 463 14.57 -12.04 13.55
CA VAL A 463 15.69 -11.37 14.21
C VAL A 463 15.56 -9.86 14.01
N ASP A 464 15.61 -9.11 15.11
CA ASP A 464 15.59 -7.66 15.14
C ASP A 464 16.95 -7.12 15.58
N VAL A 465 17.47 -6.13 14.87
CA VAL A 465 18.80 -5.58 15.16
C VAL A 465 18.72 -4.18 15.76
N ASN A 466 19.77 -3.81 16.50
CA ASN A 466 19.88 -2.48 17.09
C ASN A 466 19.93 -1.37 16.04
N PRO A 467 19.46 -0.15 16.36
CA PRO A 467 19.67 1.02 15.50
C PRO A 467 21.15 1.16 15.13
N GLY A 468 21.44 1.48 13.87
CA GLY A 468 22.80 1.53 13.34
C GLY A 468 23.35 0.19 12.81
N TRP A 469 22.69 -0.92 13.10
CA TRP A 469 23.03 -2.22 12.51
C TRP A 469 22.19 -2.49 11.26
N ARG A 470 22.80 -3.15 10.27
CA ARG A 470 22.18 -3.52 9.00
C ARG A 470 22.11 -5.01 8.85
N ILE A 471 20.98 -5.54 8.42
CA ILE A 471 20.85 -6.95 8.05
C ILE A 471 21.37 -7.12 6.62
N ILE A 472 22.37 -7.99 6.45
CA ILE A 472 22.94 -8.34 5.16
C ILE A 472 22.38 -9.70 4.76
N SER A 473 21.80 -9.77 3.56
CA SER A 473 21.51 -11.01 2.86
C SER A 473 22.58 -11.24 1.80
N GLU A 474 23.32 -12.34 1.86
CA GLU A 474 24.34 -12.67 0.86
C GLU A 474 23.74 -13.06 -0.49
N GLN A 475 22.45 -13.40 -0.53
CA GLN A 475 21.74 -13.74 -1.77
C GLN A 475 21.22 -12.51 -2.52
N ASN A 476 20.97 -11.43 -1.81
CA ASN A 476 20.57 -10.13 -2.34
C ASN A 476 21.46 -9.09 -1.70
N THR A 477 22.15 -8.30 -2.50
CA THR A 477 22.93 -7.13 -2.05
C THR A 477 22.03 -6.01 -1.52
N GLU A 478 20.78 -6.30 -1.25
CA GLU A 478 19.81 -5.36 -0.69
C GLU A 478 19.94 -5.36 0.84
N TYR A 479 20.32 -4.22 1.35
CA TYR A 479 20.36 -3.95 2.78
C TYR A 479 18.94 -3.73 3.28
N VAL A 480 18.43 -4.63 4.12
CA VAL A 480 17.17 -4.40 4.84
C VAL A 480 17.50 -3.58 6.07
N ASN A 481 17.17 -2.31 6.04
CA ASN A 481 17.37 -1.44 7.18
C ASN A 481 16.23 -1.59 8.19
N GLN A 482 16.56 -1.83 9.43
CA GLN A 482 15.65 -2.12 10.54
C GLN A 482 15.55 -0.98 11.57
N GLY A 483 15.71 0.22 11.15
CA GLY A 483 15.21 1.33 11.95
C GLY A 483 13.87 1.75 11.38
N GLU A 484 12.75 1.59 12.09
CA GLU A 484 11.54 2.34 11.73
C GLU A 484 11.77 3.78 12.22
N PRO A 485 12.24 4.72 11.39
CA PRO A 485 12.12 6.12 11.75
C PRO A 485 10.61 6.40 11.87
N TYR A 486 10.22 7.20 12.84
CA TYR A 486 8.85 7.67 12.91
C TYR A 486 8.61 8.59 11.71
N ILE A 487 8.00 8.04 10.67
CA ILE A 487 7.62 8.77 9.45
C ILE A 487 6.10 8.78 9.39
N SER A 488 5.53 9.97 9.22
CA SER A 488 4.09 10.14 9.03
C SER A 488 3.74 10.03 7.55
N TYR A 489 2.63 9.36 7.25
CA TYR A 489 2.11 9.17 5.90
C TYR A 489 0.73 9.82 5.78
N PRO A 490 0.37 10.39 4.62
CA PRO A 490 -0.91 11.06 4.46
C PRO A 490 -2.02 10.11 4.00
N LEU A 491 -3.27 10.46 4.37
CA LEU A 491 -4.49 9.88 3.83
C LEU A 491 -5.50 11.00 3.58
N PHE A 492 -6.08 11.02 2.40
CA PHE A 492 -7.06 11.99 1.99
C PHE A 492 -8.36 11.33 1.56
N PHE A 493 -9.48 11.93 1.96
CA PHE A 493 -10.79 11.67 1.37
C PHE A 493 -11.32 12.98 0.81
N MET A 494 -11.75 12.98 -0.47
CA MET A 494 -12.27 14.17 -1.14
C MET A 494 -13.49 13.79 -1.99
N GLY A 495 -14.61 14.49 -1.79
CA GLY A 495 -15.87 14.25 -2.50
C GLY A 495 -16.99 15.11 -1.96
N THR A 496 -18.18 15.00 -2.54
CA THR A 496 -19.32 15.90 -2.25
C THR A 496 -19.76 15.89 -0.79
N ASP A 497 -19.70 14.74 -0.13
CA ASP A 497 -20.15 14.55 1.25
C ASP A 497 -18.99 14.48 2.27
N VAL A 498 -17.83 15.00 1.90
CA VAL A 498 -16.61 14.97 2.72
C VAL A 498 -16.30 16.38 3.20
N SER A 499 -16.14 16.57 4.52
CA SER A 499 -15.70 17.84 5.09
C SER A 499 -14.22 18.08 4.87
N SER A 500 -13.82 19.32 4.56
CA SER A 500 -12.43 19.71 4.49
C SER A 500 -11.90 19.99 5.90
N GLU A 501 -10.92 19.19 6.33
CA GLU A 501 -10.31 19.29 7.65
C GLU A 501 -8.94 18.62 7.67
N ARG A 502 -7.94 19.23 8.33
CA ARG A 502 -6.65 18.59 8.60
C ARG A 502 -6.62 17.99 10.01
N ILE A 503 -6.38 16.68 10.09
CA ILE A 503 -6.37 15.90 11.34
C ILE A 503 -4.94 15.37 11.56
N ALA A 504 -4.39 15.66 12.72
CA ALA A 504 -3.03 15.22 13.10
C ALA A 504 -3.04 14.01 14.06
N THR A 505 -4.22 13.54 14.48
CA THR A 505 -4.31 12.35 15.34
C THR A 505 -3.90 11.12 14.55
N PRO A 506 -2.98 10.29 15.07
CA PRO A 506 -2.54 9.07 14.40
C PRO A 506 -3.69 8.11 14.15
N ILE A 507 -3.75 7.54 12.94
CA ILE A 507 -4.72 6.51 12.56
C ILE A 507 -4.04 5.37 11.80
N SER A 508 -4.72 4.24 11.69
CA SER A 508 -4.27 3.06 10.95
C SER A 508 -4.69 3.11 9.48
N THR A 509 -3.86 2.60 8.56
CA THR A 509 -4.26 2.37 7.15
C THR A 509 -5.41 1.37 7.01
N ALA A 510 -5.59 0.46 7.95
CA ALA A 510 -6.66 -0.54 7.93
C ALA A 510 -8.08 0.07 8.02
N VAL A 511 -8.21 1.37 8.38
CA VAL A 511 -9.50 2.07 8.39
C VAL A 511 -10.04 2.38 6.99
N VAL A 512 -9.23 2.31 5.94
CA VAL A 512 -9.60 2.78 4.59
C VAL A 512 -10.73 1.93 4.00
N ALA A 513 -10.55 0.61 3.92
CA ALA A 513 -11.57 -0.28 3.36
C ALA A 513 -12.93 -0.21 4.08
N PRO A 514 -13.02 -0.27 5.43
CA PRO A 514 -14.30 -0.13 6.11
C PRO A 514 -14.91 1.27 5.96
N THR A 515 -14.09 2.32 5.84
CA THR A 515 -14.59 3.69 5.59
C THR A 515 -15.23 3.80 4.21
N LEU A 516 -14.57 3.28 3.18
CA LEU A 516 -15.12 3.24 1.83
C LEU A 516 -16.38 2.38 1.73
N ALA A 517 -16.37 1.21 2.39
CA ALA A 517 -17.55 0.35 2.46
C ALA A 517 -18.76 1.08 3.08
N ARG A 518 -18.52 1.88 4.14
CA ARG A 518 -19.56 2.73 4.74
C ARG A 518 -20.06 3.81 3.78
N CYS A 519 -19.16 4.48 3.04
CA CYS A 519 -19.54 5.49 2.04
C CYS A 519 -20.39 4.88 0.92
N LEU A 520 -20.07 3.67 0.50
CA LEU A 520 -20.78 2.90 -0.52
C LEU A 520 -22.04 2.19 0.00
N ARG A 521 -22.28 2.19 1.31
CA ARG A 521 -23.37 1.46 2.00
C ARG A 521 -23.34 -0.03 1.72
N ILE A 522 -22.16 -0.59 1.62
CA ILE A 522 -21.93 -2.02 1.46
C ILE A 522 -21.31 -2.61 2.74
N ARG A 523 -21.21 -3.92 2.79
CA ARG A 523 -20.51 -4.61 3.86
C ARG A 523 -19.02 -4.29 3.81
N ALA A 524 -18.39 -4.12 4.99
CA ALA A 524 -16.93 -4.07 5.08
C ALA A 524 -16.32 -5.45 4.74
N PRO A 525 -15.09 -5.50 4.21
CA PRO A 525 -14.38 -6.76 3.98
C PRO A 525 -14.35 -7.64 5.24
N ASN A 526 -14.43 -8.96 5.04
CA ASN A 526 -14.63 -9.92 6.14
C ASN A 526 -13.49 -9.97 7.17
N GLY A 527 -12.28 -9.55 6.79
CA GLY A 527 -11.11 -9.47 7.68
C GLY A 527 -10.96 -8.13 8.40
N SER A 528 -11.77 -7.11 8.04
CA SER A 528 -11.67 -5.78 8.61
C SER A 528 -12.14 -5.73 10.06
N ARG A 529 -11.31 -5.15 10.94
CA ARG A 529 -11.59 -5.00 12.38
C ARG A 529 -11.70 -3.54 12.82
N GLU A 530 -11.21 -2.62 12.02
CA GLU A 530 -11.20 -1.19 12.34
C GLU A 530 -12.57 -0.55 12.13
N MET A 531 -12.86 0.44 12.96
CA MET A 531 -14.07 1.24 12.82
C MET A 531 -13.93 2.23 11.66
N PRO A 532 -14.96 2.37 10.82
CA PRO A 532 -14.93 3.34 9.73
C PRO A 532 -14.87 4.78 10.24
N LEU A 533 -14.09 5.62 9.56
CA LEU A 533 -14.00 7.04 9.85
C LEU A 533 -15.31 7.79 9.52
N VAL A 534 -15.55 8.90 10.22
CA VAL A 534 -16.64 9.84 9.90
C VAL A 534 -16.06 10.90 8.97
N LEU A 535 -16.59 10.99 7.74
CA LEU A 535 -16.09 11.91 6.73
C LEU A 535 -16.84 13.25 6.66
N LYS A 536 -18.04 13.32 7.22
CA LYS A 536 -18.85 14.56 7.32
C LYS A 536 -18.46 15.39 8.52
#